data_965799765a08622cfaa9ba0b0444d3de
#
_entry.id   965799765a08622cfaa9ba0b0444d3de
#
_cell.length_a   1.000
_cell.length_b   1.000
_cell.length_c   1.000
_cell.angle_alpha   90.00
_cell.angle_beta   90.00
_cell.angle_gamma   90.00
#
_symmetry.space_group_name_H-M   'P 1'
#
loop_
_entity.id
_entity.type
_entity.pdbx_description
1 polymer ?
#
loop_
_entity_poly.entity_id
_entity_poly.type
_entity_poly.pdbx_seq_one_letter_code
_entity_poly.pdbx_strand_id
1 'polypeptide(L)' 'MRESLLSVEAAAEYLSTSPRFIRRLVAERRVPYVKVGRLVRLTCEDLDAFIAEGRVEPLTASHVWRRVKRVG' A
#
# COMPACT_ATOMS: atom_id res chain seq x y z
N MET A 1 -7.97 3.58 19.89
CA MET A 1 -7.75 4.30 19.75
C MET A 1 -7.76 4.71 18.67
N ARG A 2 -7.61 5.22 18.30
CA ARG A 2 -7.69 5.66 17.26
C ARG A 2 -6.58 5.49 16.61
N GLU A 3 -6.56 5.25 15.43
CA GLU A 3 -5.40 5.12 14.90
C GLU A 3 -4.77 6.34 14.67
N SER A 4 -3.49 6.40 14.70
CA SER A 4 -2.77 7.60 14.47
C SER A 4 -2.64 7.86 13.01
N LEU A 5 -2.52 9.10 12.67
CA LEU A 5 -2.28 9.48 11.29
C LEU A 5 -0.79 9.43 11.04
N LEU A 6 -0.40 8.82 9.96
CA LEU A 6 1.00 8.65 9.63
C LEU A 6 1.45 9.68 8.61
N SER A 7 2.66 10.18 8.80
CA SER A 7 3.25 11.07 7.80
C SER A 7 3.65 10.23 6.60
N VAL A 8 4.04 10.90 5.53
CA VAL A 8 4.51 10.19 4.35
C VAL A 8 5.70 9.32 4.70
N GLU A 9 6.60 9.84 5.52
CA GLU A 9 7.78 9.09 5.93
C GLU A 9 7.41 7.87 6.77
N ALA A 10 6.50 8.05 7.71
CA ALA A 10 6.08 6.95 8.55
C ALA A 10 5.32 5.89 7.75
N ALA A 11 4.52 6.34 6.79
CA ALA A 11 3.81 5.41 5.94
C ALA A 11 4.79 4.59 5.10
N ALA A 12 5.85 5.23 4.64
CA ALA A 12 6.85 4.54 3.86
C ALA A 12 7.51 3.45 4.69
N GLU A 13 7.80 3.75 5.93
CA GLU A 13 8.36 2.75 6.82
C GLU A 13 7.40 1.63 7.07
N TYR A 14 6.16 1.97 7.27
CA TYR A 14 5.13 0.99 7.54
C TYR A 14 5.02 -0.01 6.38
N LEU A 15 5.17 0.47 5.15
CA LEU A 15 5.10 -0.36 3.98
C LEU A 15 6.45 -0.85 3.49
N SER A 16 7.49 -0.54 4.20
CA SER A 16 8.86 -0.92 3.82
C SER A 16 9.21 -0.42 2.43
N THR A 17 8.91 0.84 2.20
CA THR A 17 9.19 1.41 0.91
C THR A 17 9.75 2.82 1.11
N SER A 18 9.72 3.66 0.11
CA SER A 18 10.30 4.99 0.19
C SER A 18 9.25 6.08 0.22
N PRO A 19 9.57 7.23 0.82
CA PRO A 19 8.63 8.33 0.80
C PRO A 19 8.24 8.76 -0.60
N ARG A 20 9.17 8.63 -1.54
CA ARG A 20 8.90 8.94 -2.92
C ARG A 20 7.77 8.08 -3.48
N PHE A 21 7.80 6.80 -3.15
CA PHE A 21 6.77 5.88 -3.59
C PHE A 21 5.43 6.26 -2.99
N ILE A 22 5.41 6.61 -1.71
CA ILE A 22 4.17 7.03 -1.05
C ILE A 22 3.62 8.29 -1.69
N ARG A 23 4.46 9.26 -1.98
CA ARG A 23 4.02 10.49 -2.61
C ARG A 23 3.41 10.23 -3.97
N ARG A 24 3.96 9.26 -4.67
CA ARG A 24 3.44 8.89 -5.96
C ARG A 24 2.06 8.25 -5.81
N LEU A 25 1.86 7.39 -4.82
CA LEU A 25 0.57 6.79 -4.59
C LEU A 25 -0.48 7.85 -4.30
N VAL A 26 -0.10 8.84 -3.51
CA VAL A 26 -1.02 9.91 -3.17
C VAL A 26 -1.33 10.75 -4.40
N ALA A 27 -0.32 11.08 -5.17
CA ALA A 27 -0.50 11.90 -6.36
C ALA A 27 -1.37 11.21 -7.40
N GLU A 28 -1.25 9.90 -7.49
CA GLU A 28 -2.04 9.13 -8.44
C GLU A 28 -3.35 8.67 -7.87
N ARG A 29 -3.63 9.06 -6.64
CA ARG A 29 -4.87 8.69 -5.96
C ARG A 29 -5.07 7.19 -5.89
N ARG A 30 -3.99 6.48 -5.64
CA ARG A 30 -4.07 5.04 -5.56
C ARG A 30 -4.26 4.56 -4.15
N VAL A 31 -4.20 5.45 -3.19
CA VAL A 31 -4.47 5.12 -1.80
C VAL A 31 -5.17 6.31 -1.18
N PRO A 32 -6.14 6.07 -0.29
CA PRO A 32 -6.83 7.18 0.37
C PRO A 32 -5.86 7.91 1.29
N TYR A 33 -6.05 9.19 1.44
CA TYR A 33 -5.23 9.95 2.35
C TYR A 33 -6.05 11.09 2.95
N VAL A 34 -5.53 11.66 4.01
CA VAL A 34 -6.20 12.73 4.72
C VAL A 34 -5.34 13.98 4.63
N LYS A 35 -5.96 15.11 4.37
CA LYS A 35 -5.25 16.36 4.38
C LYS A 35 -5.50 17.05 5.71
N VAL A 36 -4.45 17.33 6.43
CA VAL A 36 -4.55 18.06 7.68
C VAL A 36 -3.87 19.39 7.39
N GLY A 37 -4.67 20.37 7.01
CA GLY A 37 -4.13 21.61 6.53
C GLY A 37 -3.38 21.37 5.24
N ARG A 38 -2.07 21.61 5.23
CA ARG A 38 -1.27 21.34 4.07
C ARG A 38 -0.59 20.01 4.13
N LEU A 39 -0.74 19.31 5.24
CA LEU A 39 -0.02 18.08 5.44
C LEU A 39 -0.82 16.87 4.97
N VAL A 40 -0.13 15.93 4.34
CA VAL A 40 -0.76 14.71 3.91
C VAL A 40 -0.53 13.66 4.99
N ARG A 41 -1.58 12.98 5.37
CA ARG A 41 -1.49 11.92 6.38
C ARG A 41 -2.21 10.68 5.87
N LEU A 42 -1.75 9.53 6.33
CA LEU A 42 -2.37 8.28 5.93
C LEU A 42 -2.71 7.48 7.18
N THR A 43 -3.65 6.56 7.06
CA THR A 43 -4.02 5.73 8.20
C THR A 43 -3.51 4.32 7.98
N CYS A 44 -3.28 3.62 9.06
CA CYS A 44 -2.84 2.24 8.97
C CYS A 44 -3.88 1.40 8.27
N GLU A 45 -5.13 1.71 8.53
CA GLU A 45 -6.21 1.00 7.93
C GLU A 45 -6.19 1.07 6.42
N ASP A 46 -5.98 2.26 5.88
CA ASP A 46 -5.90 2.44 4.45
C ASP A 46 -4.67 1.76 3.86
N LEU A 47 -3.57 1.82 4.59
CA LEU A 47 -2.35 1.18 4.13
C LEU A 47 -2.49 -0.33 4.15
N ASP A 48 -3.17 -0.85 5.15
CA ASP A 48 -3.41 -2.29 5.23
C ASP A 48 -4.27 -2.74 4.05
N ALA A 49 -5.24 -1.94 3.67
CA ALA A 49 -6.09 -2.27 2.54
C ALA A 49 -5.27 -2.28 1.24
N PHE A 50 -4.35 -1.33 1.14
CA PHE A 50 -3.49 -1.26 -0.04
C PHE A 50 -2.60 -2.51 -0.11
N ILE A 51 -2.07 -2.92 1.03
CA ILE A 51 -1.25 -4.12 1.10
C ILE A 51 -2.06 -5.34 0.69
N ALA A 52 -3.28 -5.42 1.18
CA ALA A 52 -4.12 -6.56 0.87
C ALA A 52 -4.40 -6.68 -0.61
N GLU A 53 -4.54 -5.55 -1.27
CA GLU A 53 -4.78 -5.56 -2.71
C GLU A 53 -3.59 -6.05 -3.50
N GLY A 54 -2.41 -5.81 -3.00
CA GLY A 54 -1.21 -6.23 -3.69
C GLY A 54 -0.70 -7.59 -3.27
N ARG A 55 -1.45 -8.24 -2.39
CA ARG A 55 -1.01 -9.50 -1.90
C ARG A 55 -1.11 -10.61 -2.95
N VAL A 56 -0.05 -11.37 -3.05
CA VAL A 56 -0.03 -12.49 -3.98
C VAL A 56 -0.11 -13.76 -3.17
N GLU A 57 -1.21 -14.46 -3.33
CA GLU A 57 -1.44 -15.66 -2.52
C GLU A 57 -0.64 -16.82 -3.02
N PRO A 58 -0.21 -17.71 -2.11
CA PRO A 58 0.44 -18.91 -2.55
C PRO A 58 -0.59 -19.78 -3.26
N LEU A 59 -0.20 -20.40 -4.30
CA LEU A 59 -1.11 -21.18 -5.10
C LEU A 59 -0.83 -22.66 -4.97
N THR A 60 -1.83 -23.48 -5.24
CA THR A 60 -1.59 -24.90 -5.28
C THR A 60 -0.72 -25.15 -6.48
N ALA A 61 -0.12 -26.31 -6.53
CA ALA A 61 0.76 -26.62 -7.63
C ALA A 61 0.15 -26.36 -9.00
N SER A 62 -1.05 -26.77 -9.19
CA SER A 62 -1.67 -26.56 -10.51
C SER A 62 -1.89 -25.11 -10.83
N HIS A 63 -2.25 -24.33 -9.84
CA HIS A 63 -2.45 -22.91 -10.06
C HIS A 63 -1.14 -22.20 -10.34
N VAL A 64 -0.12 -22.65 -9.68
CA VAL A 64 1.18 -22.05 -9.87
C VAL A 64 1.62 -22.16 -11.32
N TRP A 65 1.45 -23.30 -11.89
CA TRP A 65 1.78 -23.50 -13.27
C TRP A 65 1.09 -22.55 -14.19
N ARG A 66 -0.18 -22.44 -14.05
CA ARG A 66 -0.95 -21.55 -14.87
C ARG A 66 -0.54 -20.13 -14.75
N ARG A 67 -0.34 -19.70 -13.54
CA ARG A 67 0.03 -18.32 -13.32
C ARG A 67 1.39 -18.03 -13.89
N VAL A 68 2.30 -18.92 -13.69
CA VAL A 68 3.64 -18.71 -14.19
C VAL A 68 3.62 -18.57 -15.70
N LYS A 69 2.87 -19.39 -16.35
CA LYS A 69 2.77 -19.27 -17.77
C LYS A 69 2.18 -18.00 -18.20
N ARG A 70 1.21 -17.52 -17.50
CA ARG A 70 0.59 -16.30 -17.84
C ARG A 70 1.46 -15.13 -17.60
N VAL A 71 2.10 -15.09 -16.52
CA VAL A 71 2.91 -13.96 -16.16
C VAL A 71 4.22 -13.96 -16.89
N GLY A 72 4.79 -15.07 -17.01
CA GLY A 72 6.08 -15.19 -17.66
C GLY A 72 5.99 -14.98 -19.12
#